data_cb3c329370922accd9ae64b7bfaf967d
#
_entry.id   cb3c329370922accd9ae64b7bfaf967d
#
_cell.length_a   1.000
_cell.length_b   1.000
_cell.length_c   1.000
_cell.angle_alpha   90.00
_cell.angle_beta   90.00
_cell.angle_gamma   90.00
#
_symmetry.space_group_name_H-M   'P 1'
#
loop_
_entity.id
_entity.type
_entity.pdbx_description
1 polymer ?
#
loop_
_entity_poly.entity_id
_entity_poly.type
_entity_poly.pdbx_seq_one_letter_code
_entity_poly.pdbx_strand_id
1 'polypeptide(L)'
;MVDEKKHLWVLGALWLLLYLLGNNLLTVTEPVECNYAETAREMLIYNDYFFPRILGNFWFDKPILYYWELAASFNIFGVNNFAARFPSVLMVAAAMAILYWWGRKLYGSRVAFVAAILFATSLETWYVGHAIITDMTLLVTISLTLIFFYKGYTEKRNINFCYAFAAAALAVLDKGPIGLCLPGLIIVLFLLWQKDLRVLLAKEILFGFLLFLAVAGIWYVPMFLHHGRDFVDVFLGVHNVMRVTVSEHPRDNVWYYYIGVFLAGFFPWSLVAVPAAIKKWRKGWRLELTTSTKFLLVWAVTVFVVFQCFATKYVTYTFPYMFPVVLLMARYFCQTGKKFLYGAAVMSLVYVCLLFGVAVPKMELHSSYQMAMAARPYLEQGAELYCYQRRGSVISFSYYSGAYPHDLVEKEDIPEERSLDWSVTDIVPKQDLDSVNTGKPLLVITTKEGIEKLQERWPGNWQQIGEGYKQQLYYREAEERGL
;
A
#
# COMPACT_ATOMS: atom_id res chain seq x y z
N MET A 1 12.11 -23.30 -25.65
CA MET A 1 13.11 -22.20 -25.50
C MET A 1 12.76 -20.94 -26.31
N VAL A 2 12.45 -21.05 -27.64
CA VAL A 2 12.10 -19.84 -28.44
C VAL A 2 10.84 -19.16 -27.92
N ASP A 3 9.79 -19.92 -27.58
CA ASP A 3 8.54 -19.36 -27.04
C ASP A 3 8.70 -18.73 -25.65
N GLU A 4 9.56 -19.26 -24.80
CA GLU A 4 9.80 -18.70 -23.46
C GLU A 4 10.50 -17.34 -23.50
N LYS A 5 11.47 -17.14 -24.39
CA LYS A 5 12.09 -15.83 -24.60
C LYS A 5 11.06 -14.80 -25.08
N LYS A 6 10.17 -15.20 -26.00
CA LYS A 6 9.08 -14.32 -26.47
C LYS A 6 8.12 -13.96 -25.33
N HIS A 7 7.77 -14.94 -24.46
CA HIS A 7 6.94 -14.65 -23.28
C HIS A 7 7.57 -13.58 -22.39
N LEU A 8 8.87 -13.70 -22.08
CA LEU A 8 9.56 -12.74 -21.22
C LEU A 8 9.62 -11.34 -21.86
N TRP A 9 9.89 -11.25 -23.17
CA TRP A 9 9.85 -9.96 -23.86
C TRP A 9 8.48 -9.32 -23.84
N VAL A 10 7.40 -10.08 -24.07
CA VAL A 10 6.02 -9.56 -24.02
C VAL A 10 5.66 -9.13 -22.60
N LEU A 11 6.02 -9.92 -21.57
CA LEU A 11 5.75 -9.55 -20.17
C LEU A 11 6.54 -8.30 -19.75
N GLY A 12 7.80 -8.18 -20.17
CA GLY A 12 8.62 -6.99 -19.93
C GLY A 12 8.04 -5.74 -20.62
N ALA A 13 7.64 -5.87 -21.89
CA ALA A 13 7.00 -4.78 -22.62
C ALA A 13 5.65 -4.36 -21.99
N LEU A 14 4.86 -5.34 -21.54
CA LEU A 14 3.60 -5.09 -20.84
C LEU A 14 3.82 -4.36 -19.51
N TRP A 15 4.81 -4.76 -18.73
CA TRP A 15 5.18 -4.09 -17.49
C TRP A 15 5.63 -2.65 -17.73
N LEU A 16 6.51 -2.42 -18.72
CA LEU A 16 6.96 -1.08 -19.10
C LEU A 16 5.79 -0.18 -19.49
N LEU A 17 4.89 -0.72 -20.33
CA LEU A 17 3.74 0.03 -20.84
C LEU A 17 2.73 0.36 -19.73
N LEU A 18 2.40 -0.60 -18.86
CA LEU A 18 1.29 -0.45 -17.92
C LEU A 18 1.71 0.16 -16.58
N TYR A 19 2.97 0.08 -16.18
CA TYR A 19 3.40 0.47 -14.84
C TYR A 19 4.52 1.51 -14.81
N LEU A 20 5.41 1.52 -15.80
CA LEU A 20 6.49 2.50 -15.83
C LEU A 20 6.14 3.76 -16.62
N LEU A 21 5.37 3.60 -17.71
CA LEU A 21 4.94 4.73 -18.54
C LEU A 21 4.07 5.69 -17.74
N GLY A 22 4.44 6.96 -17.70
CA GLY A 22 3.67 8.02 -17.04
C GLY A 22 3.73 7.99 -15.50
N ASN A 23 4.52 7.10 -14.89
CA ASN A 23 4.63 6.96 -13.44
C ASN A 23 5.07 8.26 -12.74
N ASN A 24 5.90 9.06 -13.40
CA ASN A 24 6.37 10.37 -12.93
C ASN A 24 5.29 11.46 -12.88
N LEU A 25 4.18 11.28 -13.60
CA LEU A 25 3.08 12.24 -13.68
C LEU A 25 2.07 12.08 -12.54
N LEU A 26 2.09 10.95 -11.86
CA LEU A 26 1.17 10.64 -10.76
C LEU A 26 1.67 11.32 -9.48
N THR A 27 1.04 12.38 -9.06
CA THR A 27 1.37 13.08 -7.80
C THR A 27 1.11 12.21 -6.57
N VAL A 28 1.82 12.47 -5.49
CA VAL A 28 1.58 11.82 -4.19
C VAL A 28 0.26 12.36 -3.61
N THR A 29 -0.66 11.46 -3.28
CA THR A 29 -2.03 11.82 -2.87
C THR A 29 -2.24 11.72 -1.37
N GLU A 30 -3.22 12.49 -0.89
CA GLU A 30 -3.73 12.44 0.48
C GLU A 30 -4.78 11.30 0.64
N PRO A 31 -4.96 10.73 1.82
CA PRO A 31 -4.12 10.86 3.02
C PRO A 31 -3.07 9.73 3.15
N VAL A 32 -3.17 8.64 2.39
CA VAL A 32 -2.42 7.41 2.65
C VAL A 32 -1.02 7.42 2.01
N GLU A 33 -0.93 7.76 0.72
CA GLU A 33 0.33 7.72 -0.02
C GLU A 33 1.36 8.68 0.54
N CYS A 34 0.90 9.89 0.93
CA CYS A 34 1.77 10.91 1.49
C CYS A 34 2.41 10.49 2.82
N ASN A 35 1.72 9.70 3.65
CA ASN A 35 2.30 9.19 4.89
C ASN A 35 3.53 8.33 4.63
N TYR A 36 3.47 7.44 3.62
CA TYR A 36 4.61 6.61 3.25
C TYR A 36 5.75 7.43 2.64
N ALA A 37 5.42 8.32 1.70
CA ALA A 37 6.40 9.11 0.98
C ALA A 37 7.12 10.09 1.92
N GLU A 38 6.38 10.79 2.80
CA GLU A 38 6.97 11.74 3.75
C GLU A 38 7.81 11.02 4.80
N THR A 39 7.35 9.91 5.36
CA THR A 39 8.16 9.10 6.29
C THR A 39 9.50 8.71 5.68
N ALA A 40 9.51 8.23 4.44
CA ALA A 40 10.75 7.87 3.77
C ALA A 40 11.64 9.09 3.45
N ARG A 41 11.04 10.24 3.12
CA ARG A 41 11.76 11.50 2.92
C ARG A 41 12.44 11.96 4.22
N GLU A 42 11.74 11.86 5.34
CA GLU A 42 12.31 12.23 6.65
C GLU A 42 13.44 11.29 7.09
N MET A 43 13.40 10.00 6.73
CA MET A 43 14.53 9.10 6.96
C MET A 43 15.84 9.62 6.32
N LEU A 44 15.74 10.23 5.14
CA LEU A 44 16.90 10.83 4.49
C LEU A 44 17.34 12.13 5.20
N ILE A 45 16.38 12.97 5.60
CA ILE A 45 16.65 14.26 6.25
C ILE A 45 17.33 14.06 7.60
N TYR A 46 16.79 13.14 8.43
CA TYR A 46 17.34 12.86 9.76
C TYR A 46 18.50 11.85 9.73
N ASN A 47 18.79 11.25 8.56
CA ASN A 47 19.73 10.12 8.41
C ASN A 47 19.44 8.99 9.41
N ASP A 48 18.15 8.73 9.63
CA ASP A 48 17.65 7.73 10.58
C ASP A 48 16.73 6.76 9.84
N TYR A 49 17.27 5.58 9.54
CA TYR A 49 16.56 4.54 8.78
C TYR A 49 15.87 3.50 9.67
N PHE A 50 15.90 3.68 10.99
CA PHE A 50 15.30 2.72 11.94
C PHE A 50 14.03 3.22 12.60
N PHE A 51 13.93 4.51 12.90
CA PHE A 51 12.83 5.11 13.66
C PHE A 51 12.00 6.04 12.76
N PRO A 52 10.90 5.50 12.15
CA PRO A 52 10.07 6.28 11.23
C PRO A 52 9.50 7.53 11.88
N ARG A 53 9.47 8.65 11.13
CA ARG A 53 8.87 9.92 11.56
C ARG A 53 7.98 10.49 10.46
N ILE A 54 7.02 11.30 10.88
CA ILE A 54 6.26 12.22 10.00
C ILE A 54 6.14 13.56 10.71
N LEU A 55 6.44 14.64 10.03
CA LEU A 55 6.48 16.00 10.58
C LEU A 55 7.36 16.09 11.84
N GLY A 56 8.47 15.37 11.85
CA GLY A 56 9.41 15.25 12.96
C GLY A 56 9.00 14.34 14.09
N ASN A 57 7.74 13.90 14.17
CA ASN A 57 7.22 13.03 15.23
C ASN A 57 7.37 11.55 14.88
N PHE A 58 7.68 10.71 15.87
CA PHE A 58 7.74 9.26 15.67
C PHE A 58 6.41 8.68 15.19
N TRP A 59 6.49 7.81 14.19
CA TRP A 59 5.34 7.26 13.48
C TRP A 59 5.31 5.73 13.50
N PHE A 60 4.25 5.14 14.06
CA PHE A 60 4.16 3.70 14.34
C PHE A 60 3.03 3.00 13.58
N ASP A 61 2.61 3.52 12.40
CA ASP A 61 1.51 2.89 11.65
C ASP A 61 1.94 1.58 10.96
N LYS A 62 3.12 1.56 10.35
CA LYS A 62 3.62 0.40 9.61
C LYS A 62 5.04 0.04 10.01
N PRO A 63 5.45 -1.25 9.81
CA PRO A 63 6.84 -1.64 9.93
C PRO A 63 7.71 -1.04 8.83
N ILE A 64 9.00 -1.41 8.84
CA ILE A 64 10.07 -0.66 8.19
C ILE A 64 10.29 -0.97 6.70
N LEU A 65 9.94 -2.19 6.20
CA LEU A 65 10.45 -2.67 4.92
C LEU A 65 10.07 -1.76 3.75
N TYR A 66 8.80 -1.36 3.67
CA TYR A 66 8.35 -0.49 2.58
C TYR A 66 8.98 0.91 2.65
N TYR A 67 9.22 1.44 3.85
CA TYR A 67 9.97 2.70 4.02
C TYR A 67 11.42 2.57 3.55
N TRP A 68 12.07 1.42 3.79
CA TRP A 68 13.40 1.15 3.24
C TRP A 68 13.40 1.06 1.71
N GLU A 69 12.37 0.46 1.11
CA GLU A 69 12.22 0.43 -0.34
C GLU A 69 12.10 1.84 -0.92
N LEU A 70 11.26 2.70 -0.30
CA LEU A 70 11.10 4.10 -0.68
C LEU A 70 12.38 4.90 -0.47
N ALA A 71 13.02 4.79 0.68
CA ALA A 71 14.26 5.49 1.00
C ALA A 71 15.39 5.10 0.03
N ALA A 72 15.51 3.81 -0.32
CA ALA A 72 16.44 3.35 -1.33
C ALA A 72 16.14 3.96 -2.71
N SER A 73 14.85 4.00 -3.09
CA SER A 73 14.42 4.65 -4.34
C SER A 73 14.74 6.14 -4.36
N PHE A 74 14.49 6.85 -3.25
CA PHE A 74 14.81 8.27 -3.12
C PHE A 74 16.33 8.55 -3.15
N ASN A 75 17.14 7.68 -2.57
CA ASN A 75 18.59 7.79 -2.66
C ASN A 75 19.12 7.63 -4.10
N ILE A 76 18.46 6.79 -4.92
CA ILE A 76 18.90 6.51 -6.30
C ILE A 76 18.39 7.57 -7.29
N PHE A 77 17.10 7.95 -7.16
CA PHE A 77 16.39 8.77 -8.16
C PHE A 77 16.06 10.18 -7.67
N GLY A 78 16.44 10.52 -6.42
CA GLY A 78 16.00 11.75 -5.76
C GLY A 78 14.54 11.68 -5.28
N VAL A 79 14.15 12.63 -4.40
CA VAL A 79 12.78 12.71 -3.87
C VAL A 79 11.86 13.33 -4.93
N ASN A 80 11.04 12.50 -5.56
CA ASN A 80 10.11 12.90 -6.62
C ASN A 80 9.01 11.84 -6.81
N ASN A 81 7.99 12.15 -7.63
CA ASN A 81 6.84 11.27 -7.89
C ASN A 81 7.23 9.91 -8.46
N PHE A 82 8.20 9.88 -9.38
CA PHE A 82 8.69 8.64 -9.98
C PHE A 82 9.31 7.73 -8.91
N ALA A 83 10.22 8.26 -8.12
CA ALA A 83 10.93 7.51 -7.09
C ALA A 83 9.97 7.00 -5.99
N ALA A 84 8.95 7.79 -5.62
CA ALA A 84 7.96 7.39 -4.63
C ALA A 84 7.11 6.18 -5.07
N ARG A 85 6.86 6.01 -6.38
CA ARG A 85 6.05 4.91 -6.91
C ARG A 85 6.87 3.73 -7.41
N PHE A 86 8.17 3.94 -7.65
CA PHE A 86 9.05 2.92 -8.25
C PHE A 86 9.12 1.61 -7.45
N PRO A 87 9.12 1.58 -6.11
CA PRO A 87 9.09 0.32 -5.36
C PRO A 87 7.88 -0.56 -5.71
N SER A 88 6.66 -0.01 -5.71
CA SER A 88 5.45 -0.75 -6.10
C SER A 88 5.52 -1.25 -7.55
N VAL A 89 5.98 -0.41 -8.48
CA VAL A 89 6.18 -0.78 -9.89
C VAL A 89 7.19 -1.93 -10.04
N LEU A 90 8.29 -1.89 -9.28
CA LEU A 90 9.30 -2.96 -9.27
C LEU A 90 8.73 -4.27 -8.72
N MET A 91 7.92 -4.19 -7.66
CA MET A 91 7.26 -5.37 -7.07
C MET A 91 6.21 -6.00 -8.01
N VAL A 92 5.57 -5.22 -8.90
CA VAL A 92 4.76 -5.79 -9.99
C VAL A 92 5.61 -6.67 -10.92
N ALA A 93 6.79 -6.20 -11.34
CA ALA A 93 7.69 -7.01 -12.16
C ALA A 93 8.12 -8.29 -11.44
N ALA A 94 8.46 -8.18 -10.15
CA ALA A 94 8.81 -9.32 -9.31
C ALA A 94 7.64 -10.33 -9.20
N ALA A 95 6.41 -9.87 -8.96
CA ALA A 95 5.21 -10.71 -8.91
C ALA A 95 4.96 -11.43 -10.24
N MET A 96 5.05 -10.72 -11.38
CA MET A 96 4.93 -11.31 -12.72
C MET A 96 6.01 -12.37 -12.98
N ALA A 97 7.25 -12.10 -12.59
CA ALA A 97 8.36 -13.03 -12.73
C ALA A 97 8.16 -14.30 -11.87
N ILE A 98 7.72 -14.14 -10.62
CA ILE A 98 7.42 -15.25 -9.70
C ILE A 98 6.24 -16.08 -10.22
N LEU A 99 5.16 -15.43 -10.68
CA LEU A 99 4.01 -16.11 -11.32
C LEU A 99 4.45 -16.94 -12.52
N TYR A 100 5.27 -16.36 -13.40
CA TYR A 100 5.77 -17.06 -14.57
C TYR A 100 6.69 -18.24 -14.18
N TRP A 101 7.63 -18.00 -13.26
CA TRP A 101 8.58 -19.02 -12.82
C TRP A 101 7.89 -20.20 -12.13
N TRP A 102 6.98 -19.94 -11.18
CA TRP A 102 6.30 -20.98 -10.43
C TRP A 102 5.16 -21.62 -11.22
N GLY A 103 4.36 -20.81 -11.91
CA GLY A 103 3.28 -21.28 -12.77
C GLY A 103 3.76 -22.21 -13.88
N ARG A 104 4.97 -21.94 -14.42
CA ARG A 104 5.60 -22.81 -15.41
C ARG A 104 5.90 -24.21 -14.86
N LYS A 105 6.32 -24.28 -13.60
CA LYS A 105 6.57 -25.58 -12.94
C LYS A 105 5.28 -26.34 -12.65
N LEU A 106 4.20 -25.65 -12.34
CA LEU A 106 2.91 -26.25 -12.00
C LEU A 106 2.11 -26.69 -13.24
N TYR A 107 2.07 -25.85 -14.28
CA TYR A 107 1.11 -25.98 -15.38
C TYR A 107 1.69 -25.75 -16.77
N GLY A 108 3.00 -25.56 -16.87
CA GLY A 108 3.71 -25.27 -18.14
C GLY A 108 3.76 -23.79 -18.51
N SER A 109 4.67 -23.46 -19.45
CA SER A 109 5.02 -22.09 -19.80
C SER A 109 3.87 -21.25 -20.37
N ARG A 110 2.98 -21.89 -21.15
CA ARG A 110 1.83 -21.21 -21.76
C ARG A 110 0.80 -20.77 -20.70
N VAL A 111 0.49 -21.63 -19.72
CA VAL A 111 -0.44 -21.28 -18.64
C VAL A 111 0.16 -20.21 -17.73
N ALA A 112 1.46 -20.30 -17.42
CA ALA A 112 2.18 -19.29 -16.65
C ALA A 112 2.19 -17.92 -17.34
N PHE A 113 2.37 -17.89 -18.64
CA PHE A 113 2.32 -16.66 -19.44
C PHE A 113 0.93 -16.00 -19.36
N VAL A 114 -0.14 -16.80 -19.54
CA VAL A 114 -1.51 -16.33 -19.41
C VAL A 114 -1.78 -15.82 -17.99
N ALA A 115 -1.29 -16.51 -16.95
CA ALA A 115 -1.45 -16.07 -15.55
C ALA A 115 -0.79 -14.71 -15.30
N ALA A 116 0.43 -14.51 -15.80
CA ALA A 116 1.15 -13.24 -15.66
C ALA A 116 0.44 -12.08 -16.40
N ILE A 117 -0.16 -12.35 -17.58
CA ILE A 117 -0.96 -11.33 -18.29
C ILE A 117 -2.26 -11.04 -17.53
N LEU A 118 -2.98 -12.05 -17.04
CA LEU A 118 -4.19 -11.88 -16.21
C LEU A 118 -3.87 -10.99 -15.00
N PHE A 119 -2.77 -11.27 -14.32
CA PHE A 119 -2.29 -10.47 -13.19
C PHE A 119 -2.05 -9.02 -13.61
N ALA A 120 -1.20 -8.80 -14.61
CA ALA A 120 -0.78 -7.47 -15.03
C ALA A 120 -1.93 -6.60 -15.60
N THR A 121 -3.00 -7.24 -16.12
CA THR A 121 -4.13 -6.54 -16.73
C THR A 121 -5.42 -6.60 -15.89
N SER A 122 -5.33 -6.99 -14.63
CA SER A 122 -6.42 -6.87 -13.66
C SER A 122 -6.44 -5.47 -13.03
N LEU A 123 -7.63 -4.90 -12.83
CA LEU A 123 -7.79 -3.53 -12.35
C LEU A 123 -7.14 -3.30 -10.99
N GLU A 124 -7.29 -4.24 -10.05
CA GLU A 124 -6.69 -4.12 -8.72
C GLU A 124 -5.15 -4.14 -8.78
N THR A 125 -4.56 -4.99 -9.62
CA THR A 125 -3.11 -4.99 -9.83
C THR A 125 -2.63 -3.67 -10.43
N TRP A 126 -3.38 -3.13 -11.41
CA TRP A 126 -3.06 -1.84 -12.02
C TRP A 126 -3.13 -0.71 -11.00
N TYR A 127 -4.16 -0.69 -10.14
CA TYR A 127 -4.29 0.28 -9.06
C TYR A 127 -3.17 0.15 -8.02
N VAL A 128 -2.98 -1.05 -7.44
CA VAL A 128 -1.98 -1.30 -6.38
C VAL A 128 -0.55 -1.11 -6.89
N GLY A 129 -0.30 -1.45 -8.15
CA GLY A 129 1.02 -1.29 -8.77
C GLY A 129 1.45 0.16 -8.99
N HIS A 130 0.50 1.11 -9.00
CA HIS A 130 0.79 2.55 -9.05
C HIS A 130 0.71 3.23 -7.68
N ALA A 131 0.11 2.59 -6.69
CA ALA A 131 -0.08 3.19 -5.37
C ALA A 131 1.20 3.13 -4.52
N ILE A 132 1.41 4.15 -3.68
CA ILE A 132 2.50 4.18 -2.70
C ILE A 132 2.00 3.54 -1.41
N ILE A 133 1.92 2.20 -1.42
CA ILE A 133 1.42 1.39 -0.30
C ILE A 133 2.15 0.05 -0.22
N THR A 134 2.10 -0.60 0.93
CA THR A 134 2.77 -1.88 1.23
C THR A 134 2.22 -3.08 0.44
N ASP A 135 1.01 -3.00 -0.12
CA ASP A 135 0.23 -4.18 -0.56
C ASP A 135 0.89 -4.99 -1.67
N MET A 136 1.67 -4.35 -2.57
CA MET A 136 2.39 -5.08 -3.63
C MET A 136 3.59 -5.85 -3.06
N THR A 137 4.35 -5.26 -2.13
CA THR A 137 5.46 -5.92 -1.42
C THR A 137 4.92 -7.06 -0.56
N LEU A 138 3.79 -6.86 0.12
CA LEU A 138 3.11 -7.91 0.88
C LEU A 138 2.69 -9.08 -0.01
N LEU A 139 2.10 -8.82 -1.18
CA LEU A 139 1.72 -9.87 -2.14
C LEU A 139 2.93 -10.72 -2.52
N VAL A 140 4.06 -10.07 -2.85
CA VAL A 140 5.30 -10.76 -3.25
C VAL A 140 5.84 -11.61 -2.11
N THR A 141 5.96 -11.04 -0.91
CA THR A 141 6.55 -11.72 0.25
C THR A 141 5.67 -12.88 0.77
N ILE A 142 4.33 -12.70 0.85
CA ILE A 142 3.39 -13.79 1.15
C ILE A 142 3.45 -14.88 0.07
N SER A 143 3.50 -14.50 -1.20
CA SER A 143 3.58 -15.47 -2.29
C SER A 143 4.85 -16.30 -2.22
N LEU A 144 6.00 -15.68 -1.95
CA LEU A 144 7.26 -16.40 -1.74
C LEU A 144 7.20 -17.33 -0.52
N THR A 145 6.63 -16.88 0.58
CA THR A 145 6.40 -17.71 1.77
C THR A 145 5.64 -18.98 1.42
N LEU A 146 4.51 -18.85 0.74
CA LEU A 146 3.62 -19.94 0.38
C LEU A 146 4.24 -20.86 -0.70
N ILE A 147 4.91 -20.29 -1.69
CA ILE A 147 5.59 -21.04 -2.74
C ILE A 147 6.75 -21.86 -2.17
N PHE A 148 7.59 -21.29 -1.33
CA PHE A 148 8.70 -22.03 -0.73
C PHE A 148 8.21 -23.10 0.23
N PHE A 149 7.16 -22.83 1.02
CA PHE A 149 6.53 -23.88 1.82
C PHE A 149 6.02 -25.01 0.93
N TYR A 150 5.25 -24.71 -0.13
CA TYR A 150 4.73 -25.70 -1.05
C TYR A 150 5.83 -26.54 -1.74
N LYS A 151 6.94 -25.91 -2.12
CA LYS A 151 8.12 -26.59 -2.65
C LYS A 151 8.78 -27.51 -1.62
N GLY A 152 8.92 -27.04 -0.39
CA GLY A 152 9.43 -27.88 0.71
C GLY A 152 8.58 -29.13 0.91
N TYR A 153 7.26 -28.95 0.87
CA TYR A 153 6.28 -30.01 1.02
C TYR A 153 6.30 -31.03 -0.15
N THR A 154 6.29 -30.56 -1.39
CA THR A 154 6.14 -31.42 -2.57
C THR A 154 7.45 -32.00 -3.09
N GLU A 155 8.54 -31.22 -3.08
CA GLU A 155 9.86 -31.62 -3.58
C GLU A 155 10.68 -32.34 -2.50
N LYS A 156 10.19 -32.40 -1.24
CA LYS A 156 10.90 -32.96 -0.06
C LYS A 156 12.27 -32.33 0.18
N ARG A 157 12.43 -31.07 -0.23
CA ARG A 157 13.65 -30.27 -0.02
C ARG A 157 13.44 -29.34 1.17
N ASN A 158 13.73 -29.82 2.36
CA ASN A 158 13.40 -29.15 3.62
C ASN A 158 14.00 -27.76 3.78
N ILE A 159 15.13 -27.45 3.11
CA ILE A 159 15.71 -26.08 3.12
C ILE A 159 14.72 -25.01 2.61
N ASN A 160 13.75 -25.39 1.79
CA ASN A 160 12.73 -24.47 1.33
C ASN A 160 11.86 -23.93 2.48
N PHE A 161 11.73 -24.65 3.60
CA PHE A 161 11.05 -24.12 4.79
C PHE A 161 11.78 -22.95 5.40
N CYS A 162 13.13 -22.96 5.42
CA CYS A 162 13.91 -21.80 5.85
C CYS A 162 13.67 -20.59 4.94
N TYR A 163 13.62 -20.79 3.61
CA TYR A 163 13.29 -19.71 2.67
C TYR A 163 11.86 -19.20 2.85
N ALA A 164 10.90 -20.07 3.17
CA ALA A 164 9.53 -19.66 3.49
C ALA A 164 9.50 -18.75 4.72
N PHE A 165 10.20 -19.09 5.79
CA PHE A 165 10.27 -18.27 6.99
C PHE A 165 11.03 -16.96 6.78
N ALA A 166 12.09 -16.95 5.98
CA ALA A 166 12.77 -15.71 5.60
C ALA A 166 11.83 -14.76 4.83
N ALA A 167 11.04 -15.27 3.89
CA ALA A 167 10.03 -14.50 3.18
C ALA A 167 8.90 -14.01 4.11
N ALA A 168 8.47 -14.84 5.08
CA ALA A 168 7.49 -14.46 6.09
C ALA A 168 8.02 -13.35 7.01
N ALA A 169 9.32 -13.35 7.34
CA ALA A 169 9.93 -12.27 8.10
C ALA A 169 9.90 -10.94 7.33
N LEU A 170 10.17 -10.96 6.02
CA LEU A 170 10.01 -9.78 5.17
C LEU A 170 8.54 -9.32 5.12
N ALA A 171 7.58 -10.24 5.03
CA ALA A 171 6.15 -9.89 5.06
C ALA A 171 5.74 -9.24 6.38
N VAL A 172 6.31 -9.68 7.52
CA VAL A 172 6.09 -9.08 8.83
C VAL A 172 6.76 -7.72 8.94
N LEU A 173 7.95 -7.55 8.38
CA LEU A 173 8.63 -6.24 8.29
C LEU A 173 7.95 -5.26 7.32
N ASP A 174 7.04 -5.74 6.45
CA ASP A 174 6.26 -4.91 5.54
C ASP A 174 4.92 -4.45 6.14
N LYS A 175 4.13 -5.39 6.68
CA LYS A 175 2.76 -5.08 7.13
C LYS A 175 2.40 -5.64 8.53
N GLY A 176 3.38 -6.07 9.30
CA GLY A 176 3.18 -6.55 10.66
C GLY A 176 2.67 -8.00 10.76
N PRO A 177 1.97 -8.35 11.87
CA PRO A 177 1.63 -9.74 12.18
C PRO A 177 0.90 -10.51 11.08
N ILE A 178 0.12 -9.83 10.24
CA ILE A 178 -0.61 -10.45 9.13
C ILE A 178 0.33 -11.17 8.14
N GLY A 179 1.58 -10.68 8.01
CA GLY A 179 2.61 -11.27 7.15
C GLY A 179 3.02 -12.70 7.55
N LEU A 180 2.82 -13.09 8.82
CA LEU A 180 3.02 -14.46 9.30
C LEU A 180 1.69 -15.19 9.50
N CYS A 181 0.70 -14.54 10.11
CA CYS A 181 -0.56 -15.17 10.52
C CYS A 181 -1.36 -15.67 9.30
N LEU A 182 -1.45 -14.89 8.23
CA LEU A 182 -2.22 -15.27 7.05
C LEU A 182 -1.58 -16.47 6.30
N PRO A 183 -0.31 -16.45 5.90
CA PRO A 183 0.30 -17.60 5.26
C PRO A 183 0.38 -18.81 6.20
N GLY A 184 0.60 -18.60 7.50
CA GLY A 184 0.57 -19.67 8.51
C GLY A 184 -0.78 -20.37 8.56
N LEU A 185 -1.88 -19.63 8.59
CA LEU A 185 -3.23 -20.19 8.56
C LEU A 185 -3.50 -20.95 7.26
N ILE A 186 -3.11 -20.42 6.10
CA ILE A 186 -3.22 -21.07 4.80
C ILE A 186 -2.48 -22.42 4.80
N ILE A 187 -1.26 -22.43 5.33
CA ILE A 187 -0.43 -23.64 5.42
C ILE A 187 -1.09 -24.68 6.32
N VAL A 188 -1.56 -24.29 7.50
CA VAL A 188 -2.23 -25.21 8.45
C VAL A 188 -3.50 -25.79 7.84
N LEU A 189 -4.35 -24.98 7.22
CA LEU A 189 -5.58 -25.44 6.58
C LEU A 189 -5.28 -26.39 5.39
N PHE A 190 -4.25 -26.10 4.60
CA PHE A 190 -3.81 -26.98 3.53
C PHE A 190 -3.32 -28.33 4.08
N LEU A 191 -2.49 -28.33 5.12
CA LEU A 191 -1.98 -29.56 5.75
C LEU A 191 -3.08 -30.37 6.42
N LEU A 192 -4.08 -29.71 7.02
CA LEU A 192 -5.29 -30.37 7.54
C LEU A 192 -6.06 -31.09 6.41
N TRP A 193 -6.25 -30.41 5.27
CA TRP A 193 -6.89 -31.05 4.11
C TRP A 193 -6.09 -32.24 3.56
N GLN A 194 -4.74 -32.16 3.61
CA GLN A 194 -3.86 -33.24 3.20
C GLN A 194 -3.70 -34.34 4.29
N LYS A 195 -4.20 -34.11 5.52
CA LYS A 195 -4.02 -34.97 6.71
C LYS A 195 -2.53 -35.20 7.06
N ASP A 196 -1.67 -34.22 6.86
CA ASP A 196 -0.22 -34.34 6.98
C ASP A 196 0.40 -33.21 7.85
N LEU A 197 -0.16 -33.02 9.04
CA LEU A 197 0.36 -32.04 10.03
C LEU A 197 1.76 -32.38 10.54
N ARG A 198 2.23 -33.64 10.35
CA ARG A 198 3.56 -34.08 10.78
C ARG A 198 4.69 -33.30 10.14
N VAL A 199 4.44 -32.69 8.99
CA VAL A 199 5.40 -31.79 8.32
C VAL A 199 5.84 -30.64 9.21
N LEU A 200 4.96 -30.15 10.09
CA LEU A 200 5.26 -29.06 11.03
C LEU A 200 6.28 -29.46 12.11
N LEU A 201 6.55 -30.75 12.28
CA LEU A 201 7.54 -31.27 13.23
C LEU A 201 8.94 -31.40 12.62
N ALA A 202 9.14 -31.03 11.36
CA ALA A 202 10.44 -31.07 10.72
C ALA A 202 11.39 -30.07 11.42
N LYS A 203 12.63 -30.48 11.67
CA LYS A 203 13.64 -29.62 12.32
C LYS A 203 13.90 -28.31 11.56
N GLU A 204 13.75 -28.33 10.26
CA GLU A 204 13.91 -27.18 9.38
C GLU A 204 12.80 -26.13 9.57
N ILE A 205 11.64 -26.52 10.08
CA ILE A 205 10.60 -25.58 10.55
C ILE A 205 11.10 -24.79 11.77
N LEU A 206 11.72 -25.46 12.74
CA LEU A 206 12.32 -24.80 13.89
C LEU A 206 13.45 -23.85 13.47
N PHE A 207 14.39 -24.31 12.63
CA PHE A 207 15.47 -23.46 12.13
C PHE A 207 14.93 -22.29 11.30
N GLY A 208 13.93 -22.50 10.49
CA GLY A 208 13.25 -21.46 9.74
C GLY A 208 12.60 -20.44 10.68
N PHE A 209 11.94 -20.89 11.75
CA PHE A 209 11.33 -19.99 12.73
C PHE A 209 12.39 -19.17 13.49
N LEU A 210 13.53 -19.76 13.84
CA LEU A 210 14.64 -19.00 14.44
C LEU A 210 15.19 -17.95 13.46
N LEU A 211 15.31 -18.29 12.18
CA LEU A 211 15.69 -17.34 11.12
C LEU A 211 14.66 -16.21 11.00
N PHE A 212 13.36 -16.54 11.04
CA PHE A 212 12.27 -15.56 11.07
C PHE A 212 12.44 -14.57 12.23
N LEU A 213 12.65 -15.09 13.45
CA LEU A 213 12.85 -14.24 14.64
C LEU A 213 14.09 -13.35 14.49
N ALA A 214 15.19 -13.89 13.96
CA ALA A 214 16.40 -13.11 13.73
C ALA A 214 16.18 -11.98 12.73
N VAL A 215 15.54 -12.25 11.58
CA VAL A 215 15.30 -11.25 10.54
C VAL A 215 14.26 -10.21 10.96
N ALA A 216 13.11 -10.63 11.51
CA ALA A 216 12.08 -9.71 12.00
C ALA A 216 12.62 -8.88 13.19
N GLY A 217 13.41 -9.50 14.06
CA GLY A 217 14.01 -8.87 15.23
C GLY A 217 14.95 -7.71 14.90
N ILE A 218 15.52 -7.65 13.70
CA ILE A 218 16.39 -6.54 13.28
C ILE A 218 15.73 -5.18 13.52
N TRP A 219 14.43 -5.09 13.28
CA TRP A 219 13.70 -3.84 13.48
C TRP A 219 12.82 -3.84 14.73
N TYR A 220 12.07 -4.92 14.99
CA TYR A 220 11.14 -4.96 16.12
C TYR A 220 11.83 -4.83 17.49
N VAL A 221 13.04 -5.41 17.64
CA VAL A 221 13.77 -5.34 18.89
C VAL A 221 14.26 -3.92 19.18
N PRO A 222 14.95 -3.19 18.27
CA PRO A 222 15.30 -1.79 18.49
C PRO A 222 14.09 -0.90 18.77
N MET A 223 12.98 -1.08 18.02
CA MET A 223 11.76 -0.31 18.22
C MET A 223 11.20 -0.48 19.62
N PHE A 224 11.12 -1.73 20.11
CA PHE A 224 10.65 -2.02 21.46
C PHE A 224 11.59 -1.47 22.52
N LEU A 225 12.91 -1.62 22.37
CA LEU A 225 13.89 -1.13 23.32
C LEU A 225 13.92 0.40 23.41
N HIS A 226 13.65 1.11 22.32
CA HIS A 226 13.71 2.57 22.26
C HIS A 226 12.40 3.25 22.66
N HIS A 227 11.26 2.69 22.21
CA HIS A 227 9.93 3.32 22.38
C HIS A 227 9.01 2.57 23.35
N GLY A 228 9.38 1.35 23.78
CA GLY A 228 8.69 0.60 24.80
C GLY A 228 7.19 0.43 24.54
N ARG A 229 6.38 0.86 25.52
CA ARG A 229 4.92 0.74 25.48
C ARG A 229 4.27 1.56 24.38
N ASP A 230 4.74 2.77 24.12
CA ASP A 230 4.15 3.65 23.12
C ASP A 230 4.13 2.98 21.72
N PHE A 231 5.22 2.31 21.36
CA PHE A 231 5.27 1.53 20.13
C PHE A 231 4.27 0.37 20.16
N VAL A 232 4.19 -0.38 21.25
CA VAL A 232 3.29 -1.54 21.35
C VAL A 232 1.83 -1.11 21.30
N ASP A 233 1.44 -0.09 22.06
CA ASP A 233 0.07 0.36 22.19
C ASP A 233 -0.45 0.97 20.89
N VAL A 234 0.37 1.75 20.19
CA VAL A 234 -0.01 2.33 18.91
C VAL A 234 0.07 1.31 17.79
N PHE A 235 1.21 0.64 17.61
CA PHE A 235 1.41 -0.29 16.48
C PHE A 235 0.55 -1.55 16.61
N LEU A 236 0.64 -2.28 17.72
CA LEU A 236 -0.15 -3.51 17.90
C LEU A 236 -1.58 -3.20 18.32
N GLY A 237 -1.78 -2.25 19.24
CA GLY A 237 -3.10 -1.90 19.76
C GLY A 237 -3.96 -1.25 18.68
N VAL A 238 -3.65 -0.03 18.28
CA VAL A 238 -4.50 0.74 17.34
C VAL A 238 -4.40 0.19 15.91
N HIS A 239 -3.17 0.10 15.36
CA HIS A 239 -3.01 -0.21 13.95
C HIS A 239 -3.15 -1.70 13.58
N ASN A 240 -3.22 -2.62 14.55
CA ASN A 240 -3.46 -4.03 14.28
C ASN A 240 -4.71 -4.56 14.98
N VAL A 241 -4.79 -4.55 16.32
CA VAL A 241 -5.92 -5.16 17.06
C VAL A 241 -7.23 -4.40 16.81
N MET A 242 -7.23 -3.07 16.92
CA MET A 242 -8.45 -2.29 16.66
C MET A 242 -8.95 -2.46 15.23
N ARG A 243 -8.09 -2.57 14.22
CA ARG A 243 -8.51 -2.81 12.82
C ARG A 243 -9.26 -4.13 12.63
N VAL A 244 -9.00 -5.12 13.46
CA VAL A 244 -9.71 -6.41 13.46
C VAL A 244 -11.04 -6.29 14.18
N THR A 245 -11.11 -5.57 15.29
CA THR A 245 -12.22 -5.59 16.26
C THR A 245 -13.18 -4.41 16.12
N VAL A 246 -12.69 -3.24 15.70
CA VAL A 246 -13.45 -1.99 15.58
C VAL A 246 -13.34 -1.44 14.17
N SER A 247 -14.47 -1.12 13.55
CA SER A 247 -14.45 -0.60 12.18
C SER A 247 -14.05 0.87 12.12
N GLU A 248 -12.97 1.17 11.40
CA GLU A 248 -12.55 2.53 11.04
C GLU A 248 -13.56 3.17 10.04
N HIS A 249 -14.18 2.33 9.19
CA HIS A 249 -15.19 2.71 8.20
C HIS A 249 -16.46 1.88 8.35
N PRO A 250 -17.36 2.19 9.29
CA PRO A 250 -18.54 1.36 9.59
C PRO A 250 -19.46 1.10 8.39
N ARG A 251 -19.53 2.04 7.43
CA ARG A 251 -20.34 1.90 6.20
C ARG A 251 -19.85 0.79 5.28
N ASP A 252 -18.55 0.47 5.31
CA ASP A 252 -17.92 -0.55 4.47
C ASP A 252 -17.95 -1.93 5.12
N ASN A 253 -18.33 -2.03 6.40
CA ASN A 253 -18.39 -3.29 7.13
C ASN A 253 -19.65 -4.09 6.81
N VAL A 254 -19.77 -4.53 5.53
CA VAL A 254 -20.90 -5.33 5.03
C VAL A 254 -20.43 -6.71 4.54
N TRP A 255 -21.31 -7.72 4.60
CA TRP A 255 -20.96 -9.10 4.29
C TRP A 255 -20.55 -9.35 2.82
N TYR A 256 -21.01 -8.51 1.90
CA TYR A 256 -20.72 -8.64 0.46
C TYR A 256 -19.55 -7.76 -0.03
N TYR A 257 -18.88 -7.02 0.86
CA TYR A 257 -17.82 -6.05 0.50
C TYR A 257 -16.77 -6.66 -0.42
N TYR A 258 -16.16 -7.77 0.00
CA TYR A 258 -15.10 -8.40 -0.80
C TYR A 258 -15.60 -9.18 -2.01
N ILE A 259 -16.90 -9.45 -2.13
CA ILE A 259 -17.49 -9.94 -3.40
C ILE A 259 -17.41 -8.81 -4.45
N GLY A 260 -17.80 -7.60 -4.07
CA GLY A 260 -17.67 -6.42 -4.93
C GLY A 260 -16.23 -6.11 -5.30
N VAL A 261 -15.33 -6.14 -4.30
CA VAL A 261 -13.88 -5.94 -4.51
C VAL A 261 -13.32 -6.97 -5.49
N PHE A 262 -13.66 -8.25 -5.35
CA PHE A 262 -13.22 -9.29 -6.30
C PHE A 262 -13.73 -9.03 -7.72
N LEU A 263 -15.02 -8.72 -7.87
CA LEU A 263 -15.60 -8.50 -9.20
C LEU A 263 -14.98 -7.29 -9.90
N ALA A 264 -14.76 -6.21 -9.16
CA ALA A 264 -14.12 -5.00 -9.66
C ALA A 264 -12.61 -5.19 -9.84
N GLY A 265 -11.94 -5.76 -8.84
CA GLY A 265 -10.48 -5.93 -8.83
C GLY A 265 -9.97 -6.88 -9.91
N PHE A 266 -10.71 -7.97 -10.17
CA PHE A 266 -10.39 -8.91 -11.25
C PHE A 266 -10.98 -8.47 -12.61
N PHE A 267 -11.60 -7.29 -12.71
CA PHE A 267 -12.04 -6.74 -14.00
C PHE A 267 -10.83 -6.53 -14.94
N PRO A 268 -10.96 -6.81 -16.27
CA PRO A 268 -12.18 -7.21 -16.99
C PRO A 268 -12.43 -8.73 -16.95
N TRP A 269 -11.53 -9.48 -16.38
CA TRP A 269 -11.54 -10.95 -16.44
C TRP A 269 -12.68 -11.56 -15.65
N SER A 270 -13.16 -10.89 -14.62
CA SER A 270 -14.35 -11.27 -13.85
C SER A 270 -15.60 -11.41 -14.73
N LEU A 271 -15.77 -10.52 -15.73
CA LEU A 271 -16.90 -10.57 -16.68
C LEU A 271 -16.92 -11.85 -17.53
N VAL A 272 -15.78 -12.47 -17.74
CA VAL A 272 -15.66 -13.70 -18.53
C VAL A 272 -15.58 -14.92 -17.60
N ALA A 273 -14.77 -14.83 -16.55
CA ALA A 273 -14.49 -15.96 -15.65
C ALA A 273 -15.72 -16.38 -14.85
N VAL A 274 -16.49 -15.44 -14.29
CA VAL A 274 -17.64 -15.76 -13.43
C VAL A 274 -18.77 -16.44 -14.22
N PRO A 275 -19.26 -15.90 -15.35
CA PRO A 275 -20.26 -16.61 -16.15
C PRO A 275 -19.79 -17.97 -16.68
N ALA A 276 -18.51 -18.06 -17.05
CA ALA A 276 -17.95 -19.33 -17.50
C ALA A 276 -17.89 -20.39 -16.37
N ALA A 277 -17.52 -19.99 -15.17
CA ALA A 277 -17.51 -20.86 -14.00
C ALA A 277 -18.92 -21.37 -13.66
N ILE A 278 -19.92 -20.46 -13.65
CA ILE A 278 -21.33 -20.79 -13.41
C ILE A 278 -21.83 -21.77 -14.49
N LYS A 279 -21.56 -21.50 -15.76
CA LYS A 279 -21.95 -22.37 -16.88
C LYS A 279 -21.34 -23.77 -16.77
N LYS A 280 -20.06 -23.87 -16.43
CA LYS A 280 -19.37 -25.15 -16.24
C LYS A 280 -19.93 -25.91 -15.04
N TRP A 281 -20.17 -25.23 -13.91
CA TRP A 281 -20.77 -25.81 -12.71
C TRP A 281 -22.16 -26.40 -12.99
N ARG A 282 -23.04 -25.63 -13.69
CA ARG A 282 -24.38 -26.09 -14.09
C ARG A 282 -24.34 -27.30 -15.01
N LYS A 283 -23.26 -27.49 -15.76
CA LYS A 283 -23.03 -28.67 -16.62
C LYS A 283 -22.41 -29.87 -15.89
N GLY A 284 -22.31 -29.80 -14.55
CA GLY A 284 -21.74 -30.87 -13.75
C GLY A 284 -20.21 -30.98 -13.81
N TRP A 285 -19.52 -29.93 -14.31
CA TRP A 285 -18.05 -29.95 -14.30
C TRP A 285 -17.54 -29.91 -12.85
N ARG A 286 -16.61 -30.80 -12.57
CA ARG A 286 -15.92 -30.86 -11.28
C ARG A 286 -14.48 -30.43 -11.45
N LEU A 287 -14.00 -29.57 -10.55
CA LEU A 287 -12.61 -29.19 -10.51
C LEU A 287 -11.77 -30.38 -10.06
N GLU A 288 -10.73 -30.71 -10.83
CA GLU A 288 -9.77 -31.73 -10.43
C GLU A 288 -8.95 -31.24 -9.23
N LEU A 289 -9.11 -31.89 -8.09
CA LEU A 289 -8.50 -31.53 -6.82
C LEU A 289 -7.10 -32.12 -6.67
N THR A 290 -6.18 -31.76 -7.57
CA THR A 290 -4.76 -32.07 -7.40
C THR A 290 -4.20 -31.36 -6.17
N THR A 291 -3.03 -31.77 -5.68
CA THR A 291 -2.36 -31.12 -4.55
C THR A 291 -2.17 -29.62 -4.77
N SER A 292 -1.75 -29.21 -5.98
CA SER A 292 -1.60 -27.79 -6.34
C SER A 292 -2.95 -27.05 -6.37
N THR A 293 -3.99 -27.68 -6.93
CA THR A 293 -5.32 -27.07 -6.96
C THR A 293 -5.88 -26.86 -5.55
N LYS A 294 -5.74 -27.86 -4.66
CA LYS A 294 -6.13 -27.73 -3.25
C LYS A 294 -5.40 -26.58 -2.56
N PHE A 295 -4.10 -26.50 -2.77
CA PHE A 295 -3.27 -25.44 -2.18
C PHE A 295 -3.71 -24.03 -2.63
N LEU A 296 -3.88 -23.84 -3.94
CA LEU A 296 -4.33 -22.57 -4.49
C LEU A 296 -5.76 -22.18 -4.04
N LEU A 297 -6.66 -23.18 -3.92
CA LEU A 297 -8.02 -22.94 -3.41
C LEU A 297 -8.00 -22.54 -1.94
N VAL A 298 -7.27 -23.27 -1.09
CA VAL A 298 -7.12 -22.90 0.32
C VAL A 298 -6.56 -21.51 0.44
N TRP A 299 -5.53 -21.17 -0.32
CA TRP A 299 -4.95 -19.82 -0.32
C TRP A 299 -5.99 -18.77 -0.68
N ALA A 300 -6.65 -18.90 -1.83
CA ALA A 300 -7.64 -17.91 -2.29
C ALA A 300 -8.80 -17.74 -1.29
N VAL A 301 -9.39 -18.85 -0.84
CA VAL A 301 -10.55 -18.81 0.06
C VAL A 301 -10.19 -18.25 1.44
N THR A 302 -9.04 -18.66 2.00
CA THR A 302 -8.61 -18.19 3.32
C THR A 302 -8.41 -16.68 3.34
N VAL A 303 -7.82 -16.10 2.29
CA VAL A 303 -7.66 -14.63 2.18
C VAL A 303 -9.02 -13.94 2.29
N PHE A 304 -10.02 -14.36 1.50
CA PHE A 304 -11.35 -13.73 1.56
C PHE A 304 -12.03 -13.92 2.92
N VAL A 305 -11.97 -15.12 3.48
CA VAL A 305 -12.63 -15.42 4.77
C VAL A 305 -12.01 -14.60 5.90
N VAL A 306 -10.69 -14.57 5.99
CA VAL A 306 -9.98 -13.85 7.06
C VAL A 306 -10.33 -12.35 7.02
N PHE A 307 -10.18 -11.71 5.88
CA PHE A 307 -10.45 -10.26 5.81
C PHE A 307 -11.93 -9.92 5.85
N GLN A 308 -12.83 -10.83 5.44
CA GLN A 308 -14.27 -10.63 5.63
C GLN A 308 -14.65 -10.61 7.12
N CYS A 309 -13.91 -11.33 7.98
CA CYS A 309 -14.11 -11.31 9.43
C CYS A 309 -13.55 -10.06 10.13
N PHE A 310 -12.66 -9.29 9.47
CA PHE A 310 -12.15 -8.05 10.05
C PHE A 310 -13.25 -6.97 10.07
N ALA A 311 -13.28 -6.17 11.14
CA ALA A 311 -14.23 -5.06 11.27
C ALA A 311 -13.90 -3.93 10.29
N THR A 312 -12.63 -3.54 10.19
CA THR A 312 -12.15 -2.55 9.19
C THR A 312 -11.87 -3.22 7.86
N LYS A 313 -12.43 -2.68 6.79
CA LYS A 313 -12.28 -3.20 5.43
C LYS A 313 -11.64 -2.15 4.51
N TYR A 314 -10.60 -2.57 3.80
CA TYR A 314 -9.97 -1.81 2.72
C TYR A 314 -9.95 -2.63 1.44
N VAL A 315 -10.09 -1.97 0.31
CA VAL A 315 -10.13 -2.64 -1.01
C VAL A 315 -8.90 -3.50 -1.29
N THR A 316 -7.75 -3.15 -0.74
CA THR A 316 -6.48 -3.84 -0.99
C THR A 316 -6.19 -4.99 -0.03
N TYR A 317 -6.97 -5.16 1.05
CA TYR A 317 -6.67 -6.18 2.07
C TYR A 317 -6.71 -7.59 1.50
N THR A 318 -7.64 -7.88 0.60
CA THR A 318 -7.74 -9.19 -0.02
C THR A 318 -6.76 -9.40 -1.18
N PHE A 319 -6.00 -8.40 -1.59
CA PHE A 319 -5.13 -8.46 -2.76
C PHE A 319 -4.22 -9.72 -2.86
N PRO A 320 -3.75 -10.33 -1.75
CA PRO A 320 -3.03 -11.62 -1.81
C PRO A 320 -3.80 -12.78 -2.47
N TYR A 321 -5.13 -12.66 -2.68
CA TYR A 321 -5.92 -13.64 -3.45
C TYR A 321 -5.55 -13.65 -4.93
N MET A 322 -5.06 -12.55 -5.46
CA MET A 322 -4.84 -12.38 -6.90
C MET A 322 -3.90 -13.46 -7.45
N PHE A 323 -2.86 -13.80 -6.70
CA PHE A 323 -1.85 -14.78 -7.12
C PHE A 323 -2.43 -16.19 -7.38
N PRO A 324 -3.14 -16.82 -6.42
CA PRO A 324 -3.73 -18.15 -6.67
C PRO A 324 -4.88 -18.09 -7.68
N VAL A 325 -5.67 -17.02 -7.73
CA VAL A 325 -6.80 -16.89 -8.65
C VAL A 325 -6.34 -16.83 -10.11
N VAL A 326 -5.32 -16.01 -10.42
CA VAL A 326 -4.85 -15.94 -11.82
C VAL A 326 -4.26 -17.29 -12.28
N LEU A 327 -3.61 -18.05 -11.40
CA LEU A 327 -3.10 -19.40 -11.73
C LEU A 327 -4.22 -20.40 -11.98
N LEU A 328 -5.27 -20.37 -11.16
CA LEU A 328 -6.45 -21.24 -11.34
C LEU A 328 -7.20 -20.90 -12.63
N MET A 329 -7.39 -19.59 -12.91
CA MET A 329 -8.13 -19.11 -14.09
C MET A 329 -7.33 -19.21 -15.39
N ALA A 330 -5.99 -19.13 -15.34
CA ALA A 330 -5.14 -19.20 -16.52
C ALA A 330 -5.35 -20.46 -17.35
N ARG A 331 -5.63 -21.61 -16.71
CA ARG A 331 -5.95 -22.86 -17.40
C ARG A 331 -7.20 -22.74 -18.29
N TYR A 332 -8.20 -21.97 -17.85
CA TYR A 332 -9.39 -21.68 -18.64
C TYR A 332 -9.08 -20.68 -19.79
N PHE A 333 -8.46 -19.56 -19.48
CA PHE A 333 -8.15 -18.52 -20.48
C PHE A 333 -7.15 -19.01 -21.53
N CYS A 334 -6.28 -19.95 -21.20
CA CYS A 334 -5.36 -20.59 -22.14
C CYS A 334 -6.11 -21.30 -23.31
N GLN A 335 -7.32 -21.79 -23.04
CA GLN A 335 -8.16 -22.44 -24.03
C GLN A 335 -8.84 -21.44 -25.01
N THR A 336 -8.96 -20.17 -24.63
CA THR A 336 -9.57 -19.14 -25.46
C THR A 336 -8.62 -18.57 -26.52
N GLY A 337 -7.33 -18.89 -26.44
CA GLY A 337 -6.32 -18.61 -27.46
C GLY A 337 -6.15 -17.12 -27.76
N LYS A 338 -6.20 -16.77 -29.06
CA LYS A 338 -5.99 -15.36 -29.51
C LYS A 338 -7.02 -14.39 -28.94
N LYS A 339 -8.25 -14.81 -28.64
CA LYS A 339 -9.30 -13.93 -28.07
C LYS A 339 -8.87 -13.33 -26.75
N PHE A 340 -8.21 -14.11 -25.89
CA PHE A 340 -7.66 -13.62 -24.64
C PHE A 340 -6.58 -12.56 -24.87
N LEU A 341 -5.62 -12.80 -25.77
CA LEU A 341 -4.55 -11.85 -26.07
C LEU A 341 -5.08 -10.53 -26.66
N TYR A 342 -6.09 -10.58 -27.54
CA TYR A 342 -6.78 -9.38 -28.02
C TYR A 342 -7.46 -8.63 -26.87
N GLY A 343 -8.16 -9.33 -25.96
CA GLY A 343 -8.76 -8.72 -24.78
C GLY A 343 -7.74 -8.03 -23.89
N ALA A 344 -6.59 -8.69 -23.65
CA ALA A 344 -5.50 -8.12 -22.86
C ALA A 344 -4.89 -6.87 -23.54
N ALA A 345 -4.69 -6.89 -24.86
CA ALA A 345 -4.18 -5.74 -25.61
C ALA A 345 -5.16 -4.56 -25.58
N VAL A 346 -6.46 -4.79 -25.76
CA VAL A 346 -7.50 -3.76 -25.64
C VAL A 346 -7.50 -3.16 -24.24
N MET A 347 -7.45 -4.00 -23.19
CA MET A 347 -7.42 -3.50 -21.82
C MET A 347 -6.15 -2.73 -21.51
N SER A 348 -5.00 -3.13 -22.05
CA SER A 348 -3.76 -2.38 -21.92
C SER A 348 -3.91 -0.97 -22.49
N LEU A 349 -4.51 -0.84 -23.66
CA LEU A 349 -4.81 0.47 -24.25
C LEU A 349 -5.78 1.29 -23.39
N VAL A 350 -6.84 0.65 -22.90
CA VAL A 350 -7.80 1.30 -21.96
C VAL A 350 -7.09 1.82 -20.72
N TYR A 351 -6.20 1.04 -20.11
CA TYR A 351 -5.45 1.50 -18.93
C TYR A 351 -4.49 2.64 -19.22
N VAL A 352 -3.85 2.65 -20.38
CA VAL A 352 -3.05 3.81 -20.81
C VAL A 352 -3.92 5.05 -20.98
N CYS A 353 -5.09 4.93 -21.63
CA CYS A 353 -6.04 6.05 -21.74
C CYS A 353 -6.56 6.50 -20.36
N LEU A 354 -6.87 5.58 -19.46
CA LEU A 354 -7.30 5.90 -18.10
C LEU A 354 -6.18 6.57 -17.28
N LEU A 355 -4.93 6.18 -17.48
CA LEU A 355 -3.78 6.80 -16.81
C LEU A 355 -3.74 8.30 -17.12
N PHE A 356 -3.68 8.66 -18.38
CA PHE A 356 -3.54 10.06 -18.81
C PHE A 356 -4.84 10.87 -18.73
N GLY A 357 -5.99 10.24 -19.04
CA GLY A 357 -7.27 10.93 -19.08
C GLY A 357 -7.99 11.05 -17.74
N VAL A 358 -7.68 10.17 -16.78
CA VAL A 358 -8.40 10.12 -15.50
C VAL A 358 -7.45 10.12 -14.31
N ALA A 359 -6.48 9.19 -14.24
CA ALA A 359 -5.67 9.03 -13.05
C ALA A 359 -4.79 10.25 -12.78
N VAL A 360 -4.04 10.73 -13.79
CA VAL A 360 -3.17 11.90 -13.64
C VAL A 360 -3.95 13.14 -13.18
N PRO A 361 -5.00 13.60 -13.86
CA PRO A 361 -5.76 14.76 -13.41
C PRO A 361 -6.41 14.58 -12.05
N LYS A 362 -6.95 13.38 -11.77
CA LYS A 362 -7.62 13.10 -10.51
C LYS A 362 -6.65 13.07 -9.33
N MET A 363 -5.46 12.51 -9.51
CA MET A 363 -4.44 12.48 -8.45
C MET A 363 -3.90 13.88 -8.16
N GLU A 364 -3.74 14.72 -9.19
CA GLU A 364 -3.36 16.12 -8.98
C GLU A 364 -4.39 16.87 -8.13
N LEU A 365 -5.68 16.65 -8.37
CA LEU A 365 -6.76 17.24 -7.55
C LEU A 365 -6.77 16.72 -6.09
N HIS A 366 -6.26 15.52 -5.82
CA HIS A 366 -6.19 14.93 -4.48
C HIS A 366 -4.81 15.10 -3.82
N SER A 367 -3.95 15.91 -4.41
CA SER A 367 -2.63 16.25 -3.93
C SER A 367 -2.55 17.73 -3.56
N SER A 368 -1.69 18.07 -2.62
CA SER A 368 -1.37 19.47 -2.30
C SER A 368 -0.20 20.00 -3.14
N TYR A 369 0.15 19.34 -4.25
CA TYR A 369 1.31 19.73 -5.07
C TYR A 369 1.27 21.18 -5.53
N GLN A 370 0.17 21.61 -6.17
CA GLN A 370 0.01 22.97 -6.68
C GLN A 370 0.10 24.01 -5.53
N MET A 371 -0.55 23.71 -4.42
CA MET A 371 -0.56 24.58 -3.24
C MET A 371 0.85 24.69 -2.63
N ALA A 372 1.59 23.61 -2.56
CA ALA A 372 2.97 23.60 -2.07
C ALA A 372 3.91 24.38 -2.98
N MET A 373 3.73 24.28 -4.31
CA MET A 373 4.52 25.07 -5.27
C MET A 373 4.23 26.58 -5.15
N ALA A 374 2.97 26.96 -4.94
CA ALA A 374 2.58 28.36 -4.71
C ALA A 374 3.15 28.91 -3.40
N ALA A 375 3.31 28.08 -2.37
CA ALA A 375 3.84 28.48 -1.07
C ALA A 375 5.36 28.73 -1.07
N ARG A 376 6.13 28.04 -1.91
CA ARG A 376 7.61 28.06 -1.87
C ARG A 376 8.22 29.46 -1.85
N PRO A 377 7.84 30.41 -2.71
CA PRO A 377 8.46 31.75 -2.70
C PRO A 377 8.28 32.49 -1.36
N TYR A 378 7.15 32.28 -0.70
CA TYR A 378 6.83 32.91 0.60
C TYR A 378 7.56 32.22 1.76
N LEU A 379 7.69 30.89 1.70
CA LEU A 379 8.47 30.11 2.67
C LEU A 379 9.95 30.49 2.62
N GLU A 380 10.52 30.68 1.42
CA GLU A 380 11.89 31.13 1.22
C GLU A 380 12.12 32.56 1.75
N GLN A 381 11.07 33.41 1.79
CA GLN A 381 11.08 34.75 2.39
C GLN A 381 10.84 34.73 3.91
N GLY A 382 10.69 33.54 4.53
CA GLY A 382 10.56 33.39 5.97
C GLY A 382 9.13 33.49 6.50
N ALA A 383 8.11 33.28 5.66
CA ALA A 383 6.74 33.14 6.11
C ALA A 383 6.56 31.94 7.00
N GLU A 384 5.86 32.11 8.12
CA GLU A 384 5.51 31.03 9.04
C GLU A 384 4.29 30.23 8.51
N LEU A 385 4.33 28.90 8.57
CA LEU A 385 3.32 28.00 7.99
C LEU A 385 2.42 27.40 9.06
N TYR A 386 1.12 27.57 8.89
CA TYR A 386 0.10 27.08 9.81
C TYR A 386 -1.04 26.38 9.07
N CYS A 387 -1.81 25.57 9.81
CA CYS A 387 -3.13 25.07 9.43
C CYS A 387 -4.16 25.62 10.42
N TYR A 388 -5.39 25.83 9.96
CA TYR A 388 -6.49 26.22 10.84
C TYR A 388 -7.80 25.64 10.33
N GLN A 389 -8.55 24.93 11.17
CA GLN A 389 -9.82 24.29 10.82
C GLN A 389 -9.75 23.54 9.47
N ARG A 390 -8.66 22.80 9.26
CA ARG A 390 -8.41 22.04 8.02
C ARG A 390 -9.43 20.92 7.83
N ARG A 391 -9.77 20.61 6.58
CA ARG A 391 -10.68 19.51 6.19
C ARG A 391 -9.96 18.34 5.53
N GLY A 392 -8.69 18.15 5.76
CA GLY A 392 -7.88 17.10 5.17
C GLY A 392 -6.50 17.00 5.78
N SER A 393 -5.73 16.03 5.31
CA SER A 393 -4.32 15.93 5.62
C SER A 393 -3.52 17.05 4.94
N VAL A 394 -2.36 17.36 5.45
CA VAL A 394 -1.40 18.35 4.90
C VAL A 394 -0.03 17.71 4.68
N ILE A 395 0.05 16.38 4.76
CA ILE A 395 1.31 15.66 4.66
C ILE A 395 1.88 15.75 3.24
N SER A 396 1.01 15.69 2.20
CA SER A 396 1.49 15.87 0.82
C SER A 396 2.02 17.29 0.58
N PHE A 397 1.47 18.28 1.25
CA PHE A 397 2.02 19.64 1.23
C PHE A 397 3.44 19.66 1.78
N SER A 398 3.67 19.03 2.93
CA SER A 398 4.99 18.94 3.56
C SER A 398 5.98 18.16 2.67
N TYR A 399 5.54 17.06 2.06
CA TYR A 399 6.34 16.29 1.12
C TYR A 399 6.86 17.14 -0.05
N TYR A 400 6.02 18.02 -0.60
CA TYR A 400 6.40 18.84 -1.75
C TYR A 400 7.08 20.17 -1.38
N SER A 401 6.65 20.83 -0.30
CA SER A 401 7.23 22.12 0.12
C SER A 401 8.50 21.97 0.94
N GLY A 402 8.64 20.87 1.69
CA GLY A 402 9.69 20.68 2.69
C GLY A 402 9.39 21.36 4.03
N ALA A 403 8.27 22.08 4.16
CA ALA A 403 7.89 22.80 5.38
C ALA A 403 6.86 22.02 6.21
N TYR A 404 6.93 22.15 7.52
CA TYR A 404 6.04 21.48 8.47
C TYR A 404 5.03 22.47 9.05
N PRO A 405 3.73 22.31 8.75
CA PRO A 405 2.69 23.16 9.31
C PRO A 405 2.42 22.81 10.78
N HIS A 406 2.00 23.82 11.57
CA HIS A 406 1.42 23.61 12.89
C HIS A 406 -0.10 23.85 12.82
N ASP A 407 -0.89 22.99 13.47
CA ASP A 407 -2.35 23.10 13.50
C ASP A 407 -2.76 24.06 14.62
N LEU A 408 -3.31 25.20 14.23
CA LEU A 408 -3.73 26.24 15.17
C LEU A 408 -5.04 25.82 15.83
N VAL A 409 -5.01 25.76 17.14
CA VAL A 409 -6.15 25.42 18.00
C VAL A 409 -6.21 26.35 19.18
N GLU A 410 -7.37 26.47 19.84
CA GLU A 410 -7.44 27.14 21.12
C GLU A 410 -6.64 26.39 22.18
N LYS A 411 -6.07 27.07 23.13
CA LYS A 411 -5.18 26.49 24.15
C LYS A 411 -5.82 25.28 24.88
N GLU A 412 -7.13 25.33 25.08
CA GLU A 412 -7.93 24.32 25.76
C GLU A 412 -8.08 23.05 24.94
N ASP A 413 -7.92 23.14 23.60
CA ASP A 413 -8.03 22.01 22.67
C ASP A 413 -6.69 21.32 22.41
N ILE A 414 -5.59 21.77 23.04
CA ILE A 414 -4.30 21.10 22.99
C ILE A 414 -4.36 19.90 23.95
N PRO A 415 -4.29 18.64 23.44
CA PRO A 415 -4.39 17.48 24.30
C PRO A 415 -3.15 17.36 25.19
N GLU A 416 -3.36 17.14 26.50
CA GLU A 416 -2.28 16.88 27.45
C GLU A 416 -1.65 15.49 27.24
N GLU A 417 -2.45 14.52 26.82
CA GLU A 417 -2.01 13.14 26.56
C GLU A 417 -2.48 12.66 25.18
N ARG A 418 -1.71 11.74 24.59
CA ARG A 418 -2.06 11.09 23.33
C ARG A 418 -3.17 10.07 23.55
N SER A 419 -4.29 10.20 22.85
CA SER A 419 -5.35 9.19 22.89
C SER A 419 -4.93 7.92 22.14
N LEU A 420 -5.42 6.76 22.59
CA LEU A 420 -5.18 5.45 21.96
C LEU A 420 -6.41 5.02 21.15
N ASP A 421 -6.83 5.89 20.21
CA ASP A 421 -7.92 5.65 19.25
C ASP A 421 -7.49 6.06 17.83
N TRP A 422 -8.42 6.18 16.89
CA TRP A 422 -8.12 6.57 15.53
C TRP A 422 -7.50 7.99 15.40
N SER A 423 -7.64 8.84 16.41
CA SER A 423 -7.04 10.18 16.41
C SER A 423 -5.51 10.15 16.52
N VAL A 424 -4.93 9.01 16.90
CA VAL A 424 -3.48 8.79 16.92
C VAL A 424 -2.83 9.01 15.54
N THR A 425 -3.63 8.97 14.47
CA THR A 425 -3.19 9.26 13.10
C THR A 425 -3.11 10.75 12.78
N ASP A 426 -3.66 11.62 13.64
CA ASP A 426 -3.52 13.06 13.52
C ASP A 426 -2.23 13.54 14.21
N ILE A 427 -1.17 13.60 13.43
CA ILE A 427 0.20 13.86 13.92
C ILE A 427 0.68 15.28 13.66
N VAL A 428 -0.16 16.13 13.06
CA VAL A 428 0.21 17.55 12.84
C VAL A 428 0.37 18.23 14.21
N PRO A 429 1.56 18.81 14.51
CA PRO A 429 1.79 19.46 15.79
C PRO A 429 0.77 20.57 16.04
N LYS A 430 0.16 20.58 17.23
CA LYS A 430 -0.81 21.60 17.62
C LYS A 430 -0.12 22.79 18.26
N GLN A 431 -0.59 23.98 17.95
CA GLN A 431 -0.07 25.23 18.49
C GLN A 431 -1.22 26.15 18.90
N ASP A 432 -1.05 26.83 20.04
CA ASP A 432 -2.00 27.80 20.54
C ASP A 432 -2.09 29.00 19.58
N LEU A 433 -3.30 29.35 19.18
CA LEU A 433 -3.63 30.49 18.33
C LEU A 433 -3.05 31.82 18.89
N ASP A 434 -3.06 32.00 20.20
CA ASP A 434 -2.55 33.22 20.84
C ASP A 434 -1.02 33.30 20.85
N SER A 435 -0.33 32.22 20.57
CA SER A 435 1.13 32.16 20.50
C SER A 435 1.70 32.56 19.14
N VAL A 436 0.85 32.78 18.13
CA VAL A 436 1.28 33.12 16.76
C VAL A 436 1.84 34.54 16.70
N ASN A 437 3.02 34.68 16.09
CA ASN A 437 3.65 35.98 15.88
C ASN A 437 3.11 36.64 14.61
N THR A 438 2.07 37.47 14.75
CA THR A 438 1.45 38.21 13.64
C THR A 438 2.32 39.30 13.04
N GLY A 439 3.45 39.64 13.68
CA GLY A 439 4.48 40.52 13.14
C GLY A 439 5.37 39.93 12.06
N LYS A 440 5.16 38.63 11.70
CA LYS A 440 5.80 37.97 10.57
C LYS A 440 4.81 37.67 9.45
N PRO A 441 5.28 37.48 8.22
CA PRO A 441 4.43 36.98 7.15
C PRO A 441 3.87 35.60 7.51
N LEU A 442 2.58 35.36 7.25
CA LEU A 442 1.90 34.12 7.59
C LEU A 442 1.39 33.42 6.34
N LEU A 443 1.57 32.11 6.30
CA LEU A 443 0.92 31.19 5.37
C LEU A 443 -0.05 30.30 6.17
N VAL A 444 -1.31 30.26 5.78
CA VAL A 444 -2.31 29.45 6.49
C VAL A 444 -3.09 28.59 5.51
N ILE A 445 -3.05 27.27 5.76
CA ILE A 445 -3.89 26.28 5.06
C ILE A 445 -5.19 26.17 5.85
N THR A 446 -6.31 26.56 5.24
CA THR A 446 -7.61 26.59 5.92
C THR A 446 -8.77 26.42 4.94
N THR A 447 -10.00 26.42 5.45
CA THR A 447 -11.23 26.48 4.67
C THR A 447 -11.70 27.92 4.48
N LYS A 448 -12.70 28.15 3.60
CA LYS A 448 -13.32 29.46 3.44
C LYS A 448 -13.93 30.02 4.74
N GLU A 449 -14.54 29.11 5.52
CA GLU A 449 -15.10 29.47 6.84
C GLU A 449 -13.99 29.77 7.87
N GLY A 450 -12.86 29.03 7.77
CA GLY A 450 -11.74 29.23 8.68
C GLY A 450 -11.02 30.54 8.45
N ILE A 451 -10.85 30.99 7.19
CA ILE A 451 -10.19 32.26 6.92
C ILE A 451 -11.04 33.43 7.38
N GLU A 452 -12.38 33.39 7.30
CA GLU A 452 -13.27 34.43 7.80
C GLU A 452 -13.05 34.66 9.31
N LYS A 453 -12.96 33.56 10.10
CA LYS A 453 -12.68 33.66 11.54
C LYS A 453 -11.28 34.18 11.84
N LEU A 454 -10.28 33.81 11.05
CA LEU A 454 -8.93 34.31 11.21
C LEU A 454 -8.84 35.82 10.85
N GLN A 455 -9.60 36.30 9.87
CA GLN A 455 -9.68 37.72 9.51
C GLN A 455 -10.31 38.57 10.62
N GLU A 456 -11.29 38.02 11.35
CA GLU A 456 -11.88 38.66 12.53
C GLU A 456 -10.84 38.77 13.67
N ARG A 457 -10.05 37.71 13.90
CA ARG A 457 -9.05 37.67 14.99
C ARG A 457 -7.77 38.39 14.64
N TRP A 458 -7.31 38.27 13.40
CA TRP A 458 -6.11 38.94 12.89
C TRP A 458 -6.46 39.78 11.65
N PRO A 459 -6.93 41.01 11.84
CA PRO A 459 -7.24 41.89 10.73
C PRO A 459 -6.03 42.10 9.84
N GLY A 460 -6.25 42.33 8.55
CA GLY A 460 -5.18 42.55 7.58
C GLY A 460 -5.54 42.12 6.18
N ASN A 461 -4.60 42.26 5.25
CA ASN A 461 -4.81 41.86 3.86
C ASN A 461 -4.44 40.38 3.68
N TRP A 462 -5.43 39.51 3.62
CA TRP A 462 -5.29 38.11 3.33
C TRP A 462 -5.50 37.83 1.84
N GLN A 463 -4.51 37.26 1.20
CA GLN A 463 -4.56 36.91 -0.21
C GLN A 463 -4.61 35.40 -0.37
N GLN A 464 -5.61 34.83 -1.10
CA GLN A 464 -5.59 33.46 -1.50
C GLN A 464 -4.53 33.26 -2.60
N ILE A 465 -3.54 32.42 -2.34
CA ILE A 465 -2.42 32.15 -3.26
C ILE A 465 -2.40 30.73 -3.80
N GLY A 466 -3.21 29.82 -3.24
CA GLY A 466 -3.30 28.46 -3.68
C GLY A 466 -4.60 27.77 -3.29
N GLU A 467 -4.91 26.69 -3.99
CA GLU A 467 -6.05 25.83 -3.72
C GLU A 467 -5.61 24.38 -3.80
N GLY A 468 -6.11 23.53 -2.88
CA GLY A 468 -5.87 22.11 -2.81
C GLY A 468 -7.17 21.35 -2.51
N TYR A 469 -7.05 20.05 -2.20
CA TYR A 469 -8.20 19.21 -1.91
C TYR A 469 -8.92 19.68 -0.65
N LYS A 470 -10.11 20.26 -0.82
CA LYS A 470 -11.03 20.75 0.24
C LYS A 470 -10.51 21.90 1.10
N GLN A 471 -9.40 22.53 0.76
CA GLN A 471 -8.80 23.59 1.54
C GLN A 471 -8.01 24.55 0.64
N GLN A 472 -7.78 25.78 1.10
CA GLN A 472 -7.08 26.84 0.40
C GLN A 472 -5.85 27.27 1.18
N LEU A 473 -4.89 27.88 0.50
CA LEU A 473 -3.72 28.52 1.08
C LEU A 473 -3.86 30.03 0.99
N TYR A 474 -3.75 30.67 2.13
CA TYR A 474 -3.79 32.12 2.26
C TYR A 474 -2.45 32.66 2.74
N TYR A 475 -2.08 33.81 2.23
CA TYR A 475 -0.92 34.56 2.62
C TYR A 475 -1.36 35.89 3.28
N ARG A 476 -0.68 36.30 4.34
CA ARG A 476 -0.81 37.57 5.01
C ARG A 476 0.58 38.20 5.19
N GLU A 477 0.74 39.44 4.77
CA GLU A 477 1.98 40.17 5.01
C GLU A 477 2.19 40.44 6.51
N ALA A 478 3.44 40.68 6.89
CA ALA A 478 3.76 41.12 8.24
C ALA A 478 3.02 42.43 8.59
N GLU A 479 2.52 42.55 9.81
CA GLU A 479 2.06 43.83 10.27
C GLU A 479 3.26 44.76 10.39
N GLU A 480 3.25 45.85 9.62
CA GLU A 480 4.16 46.98 9.90
C GLU A 480 3.89 47.42 11.33
N ARG A 481 4.82 47.19 12.25
CA ARG A 481 4.76 47.81 13.56
C ARG A 481 4.81 49.34 13.29
N GLY A 482 3.65 50.01 13.40
CA GLY A 482 3.60 51.43 13.36
C GLY A 482 4.59 51.99 14.38
N LEU A 483 5.59 52.72 13.85
CA LEU A 483 6.59 53.46 14.61
C LEU A 483 5.92 54.50 15.50
#